data_40c045e80bb13cb3c4c8735ab4932fea
#
_entry.id   40c045e80bb13cb3c4c8735ab4932fea
#
_cell.length_a   1.000
_cell.length_b   1.000
_cell.length_c   1.000
_cell.angle_alpha   90.00
_cell.angle_beta   90.00
_cell.angle_gamma   90.00
#
_symmetry.space_group_name_H-M   'P 1'
#
loop_
_entity.id
_entity.type
_entity.pdbx_description
1 polymer ?
#
loop_
_entity_poly.entity_id
_entity_poly.type
_entity_poly.pdbx_seq_one_letter_code
_entity_poly.pdbx_strand_id
1 'polypeptide(L)'
;MKMRSLVVPVAAVLLVSLVSPIADAATAPKMKKYSVTMTKAHLPVAPNKGTDDYRCFLLDPKVKEDSIVRSIEFIPQRKNYVHHAIIFRVTEADMAEAMANDKSGIGWPCFGGTSLGGMLSTFISSPWISSWAPGRGKDISPKGYGIPFKKGERFVLQVHYNLLAAENGKIETDQSTIVMEAVPAKGSKIKQLQLELFAAPVELACPPGVTGPLCDRRASLMDLGSRTGNASVQQALGLNLMCGQNPNRPTPSLTSKCDKMMTKSFSVVAAGPHMHLLGRSLRMTLNPGRDDAKIILDVPNYDFDNQSSIPLKTPISINPGDTVRVECTFDPTLRQKIPQLKSLAPRYVTWGEGSSDEMCLGVLSGTTN
;
A
#
# COMPACT_ATOMS: atom_id res chain seq x y z
N MET A 1 86.47 56.84 24.62
CA MET A 1 85.06 56.69 24.08
C MET A 1 84.89 55.30 23.57
N LYS A 2 84.23 54.41 24.31
CA LYS A 2 84.01 52.99 23.92
C LYS A 2 82.58 52.86 23.39
N MET A 3 82.47 52.57 22.10
CA MET A 3 81.17 52.19 21.47
C MET A 3 80.80 50.73 21.83
N ARG A 4 79.64 50.55 22.41
CA ARG A 4 79.05 49.23 22.69
C ARG A 4 78.12 48.89 21.52
N SER A 5 78.42 47.81 20.80
CA SER A 5 77.59 47.24 19.80
C SER A 5 76.47 46.47 20.48
N LEU A 6 75.19 46.76 20.11
CA LEU A 6 74.01 46.00 20.51
C LEU A 6 73.79 44.88 19.49
N VAL A 7 73.79 43.65 19.93
CA VAL A 7 73.38 42.47 19.12
C VAL A 7 71.94 42.22 19.45
N VAL A 8 71.08 42.30 18.41
CA VAL A 8 69.64 41.92 18.47
C VAL A 8 69.50 40.49 17.97
N PRO A 9 68.91 39.58 18.75
CA PRO A 9 68.63 38.23 18.25
C PRO A 9 67.38 38.22 17.36
N VAL A 10 67.52 37.71 16.14
CA VAL A 10 66.40 37.41 15.22
C VAL A 10 65.77 36.10 15.66
N ALA A 11 64.53 36.16 16.15
CA ALA A 11 63.70 34.96 16.43
C ALA A 11 63.09 34.50 15.15
N ALA A 12 63.47 33.32 14.66
CA ALA A 12 62.81 32.63 13.53
C ALA A 12 61.48 32.02 14.01
N VAL A 13 60.35 32.58 13.53
CA VAL A 13 59.03 32.02 13.74
C VAL A 13 58.83 30.93 12.71
N LEU A 14 58.83 29.65 13.14
CA LEU A 14 58.42 28.52 12.34
C LEU A 14 56.87 28.52 12.23
N LEU A 15 56.34 28.91 11.07
CA LEU A 15 54.97 28.71 10.71
C LEU A 15 54.74 27.22 10.39
N VAL A 16 54.22 26.46 11.35
CA VAL A 16 53.66 25.11 11.13
C VAL A 16 52.28 25.26 10.46
N SER A 17 52.24 25.08 9.17
CA SER A 17 50.98 24.97 8.40
C SER A 17 50.28 23.67 8.81
N LEU A 18 49.24 23.77 9.66
CA LEU A 18 48.29 22.72 9.92
C LEU A 18 47.46 22.48 8.62
N VAL A 19 47.89 21.52 7.82
CA VAL A 19 47.06 20.96 6.75
C VAL A 19 45.97 20.13 7.43
N SER A 20 44.78 20.72 7.64
CA SER A 20 43.60 19.99 8.02
C SER A 20 43.26 19.03 6.90
N PRO A 21 43.06 17.73 7.17
CA PRO A 21 42.56 16.82 6.12
C PRO A 21 41.22 17.34 5.64
N ILE A 22 41.12 17.64 4.35
CA ILE A 22 39.83 17.90 3.67
C ILE A 22 39.05 16.59 3.82
N ALA A 23 38.07 16.60 4.73
CA ALA A 23 37.11 15.51 4.81
C ALA A 23 36.47 15.40 3.44
N ASP A 24 36.70 14.28 2.74
CA ASP A 24 36.03 13.95 1.50
C ASP A 24 34.52 14.10 1.75
N ALA A 25 33.95 15.12 1.14
CA ALA A 25 32.51 15.30 1.14
C ALA A 25 31.96 14.07 0.39
N ALA A 26 31.52 13.07 1.16
CA ALA A 26 30.93 11.86 0.61
C ALA A 26 29.85 12.30 -0.38
N THR A 27 30.11 12.13 -1.67
CA THR A 27 29.18 12.45 -2.74
C THR A 27 27.88 11.70 -2.45
N ALA A 28 26.74 12.42 -2.45
CA ALA A 28 25.44 11.83 -2.20
C ALA A 28 25.27 10.60 -3.12
N PRO A 29 24.78 9.47 -2.59
CA PRO A 29 24.72 8.23 -3.36
C PRO A 29 23.87 8.43 -4.63
N LYS A 30 24.43 8.05 -5.78
CA LYS A 30 23.79 8.26 -7.09
C LYS A 30 22.52 7.43 -7.21
N MET A 31 21.42 8.07 -7.57
CA MET A 31 20.14 7.42 -7.87
C MET A 31 20.28 6.45 -9.04
N LYS A 32 19.81 5.23 -8.88
CA LYS A 32 19.72 4.21 -9.94
C LYS A 32 18.27 3.98 -10.31
N LYS A 33 18.00 3.85 -11.61
CA LYS A 33 16.68 3.56 -12.15
C LYS A 33 16.64 2.10 -12.60
N TYR A 34 15.58 1.39 -12.18
CA TYR A 34 15.27 0.03 -12.57
C TYR A 34 13.91 0.01 -13.25
N SER A 35 13.78 -0.71 -14.35
CA SER A 35 12.53 -0.91 -15.06
C SER A 35 12.31 -2.39 -15.25
N VAL A 36 11.15 -2.89 -14.87
CA VAL A 36 10.78 -4.29 -15.04
C VAL A 36 9.36 -4.39 -15.55
N THR A 37 9.20 -5.10 -16.66
CA THR A 37 7.91 -5.33 -17.32
C THR A 37 7.46 -6.76 -17.04
N MET A 38 6.14 -7.00 -17.00
CA MET A 38 5.58 -8.34 -16.90
C MET A 38 6.25 -9.27 -17.92
N THR A 39 6.63 -10.48 -17.50
CA THR A 39 7.44 -11.40 -18.31
C THR A 39 6.74 -11.78 -19.61
N LYS A 40 5.43 -12.00 -19.55
CA LYS A 40 4.57 -12.23 -20.72
C LYS A 40 3.32 -11.38 -20.63
N ALA A 41 2.72 -11.09 -21.79
CA ALA A 41 1.43 -10.46 -21.85
C ALA A 41 0.35 -11.39 -21.29
N HIS A 42 -0.56 -10.83 -20.48
CA HIS A 42 -1.71 -11.51 -19.90
C HIS A 42 -3.00 -11.03 -20.57
N LEU A 43 -3.86 -11.97 -20.99
CA LEU A 43 -5.22 -11.67 -21.42
C LEU A 43 -6.13 -11.77 -20.19
N PRO A 44 -6.68 -10.67 -19.66
CA PRO A 44 -7.52 -10.71 -18.48
C PRO A 44 -8.81 -11.49 -18.73
N VAL A 45 -9.16 -12.40 -17.82
CA VAL A 45 -10.38 -13.21 -17.86
C VAL A 45 -10.95 -13.31 -16.46
N ALA A 46 -12.14 -12.76 -16.27
CA ALA A 46 -12.81 -12.86 -14.98
C ALA A 46 -13.22 -14.32 -14.68
N PRO A 47 -12.86 -14.88 -13.53
CA PRO A 47 -13.28 -16.21 -13.15
C PRO A 47 -14.79 -16.25 -12.84
N ASN A 48 -15.40 -17.42 -13.00
CA ASN A 48 -16.75 -17.74 -12.53
C ASN A 48 -17.83 -16.72 -12.96
N LYS A 49 -17.77 -16.23 -14.21
CA LYS A 49 -18.67 -15.20 -14.75
C LYS A 49 -18.66 -13.89 -13.94
N GLY A 50 -17.58 -13.64 -13.20
CA GLY A 50 -17.35 -12.37 -12.52
C GLY A 50 -17.02 -11.23 -13.49
N THR A 51 -16.70 -10.08 -12.94
CA THR A 51 -16.36 -8.86 -13.67
C THR A 51 -14.91 -8.43 -13.48
N ASP A 52 -14.20 -9.13 -12.61
CA ASP A 52 -12.87 -8.76 -12.15
C ASP A 52 -11.90 -9.93 -12.32
N ASP A 53 -10.70 -9.63 -12.83
CA ASP A 53 -9.57 -10.57 -12.83
C ASP A 53 -8.46 -10.00 -11.93
N TYR A 54 -7.98 -10.83 -10.99
CA TYR A 54 -6.84 -10.52 -10.13
C TYR A 54 -5.68 -11.44 -10.47
N ARG A 55 -4.59 -10.84 -10.91
CA ARG A 55 -3.43 -11.58 -11.38
C ARG A 55 -2.15 -11.09 -10.74
N CYS A 56 -1.37 -12.00 -10.18
CA CYS A 56 -0.06 -11.72 -9.63
C CYS A 56 1.04 -12.16 -10.60
N PHE A 57 2.10 -11.37 -10.69
CA PHE A 57 3.26 -11.61 -11.54
C PHE A 57 4.53 -11.47 -10.70
N LEU A 58 5.45 -12.43 -10.80
CA LEU A 58 6.75 -12.35 -10.15
C LEU A 58 7.73 -11.57 -11.05
N LEU A 59 8.20 -10.42 -10.60
CA LEU A 59 9.06 -9.53 -11.37
C LEU A 59 10.42 -9.36 -10.68
N ASP A 60 11.51 -9.51 -11.44
CA ASP A 60 12.87 -9.35 -10.95
C ASP A 60 13.49 -8.04 -11.47
N PRO A 61 13.60 -6.98 -10.64
CA PRO A 61 14.26 -5.74 -11.02
C PRO A 61 15.78 -5.86 -11.11
N LYS A 62 16.36 -7.03 -10.80
CA LYS A 62 17.79 -7.35 -10.87
C LYS A 62 18.69 -6.38 -10.10
N VAL A 63 18.23 -6.01 -8.91
CA VAL A 63 18.99 -5.15 -7.99
C VAL A 63 20.26 -5.87 -7.53
N LYS A 64 21.44 -5.23 -7.70
CA LYS A 64 22.76 -5.85 -7.49
C LYS A 64 23.35 -5.63 -6.09
N GLU A 65 22.77 -4.73 -5.31
CA GLU A 65 23.20 -4.36 -3.96
C GLU A 65 22.01 -3.94 -3.12
N ASP A 66 22.11 -4.03 -1.79
CA ASP A 66 21.09 -3.54 -0.89
C ASP A 66 20.84 -2.06 -1.17
N SER A 67 19.59 -1.70 -1.34
CA SER A 67 19.17 -0.39 -1.83
C SER A 67 18.03 0.17 -0.99
N ILE A 68 17.83 1.47 -1.08
CA ILE A 68 16.68 2.17 -0.50
C ILE A 68 15.90 2.80 -1.65
N VAL A 69 14.69 2.35 -1.84
CA VAL A 69 13.76 2.82 -2.87
C VAL A 69 13.26 4.21 -2.50
N ARG A 70 13.39 5.14 -3.43
CA ARG A 70 12.96 6.53 -3.28
C ARG A 70 11.67 6.83 -4.03
N SER A 71 11.42 6.11 -5.11
CA SER A 71 10.16 6.20 -5.83
C SER A 71 9.83 4.90 -6.54
N ILE A 72 8.52 4.66 -6.71
CA ILE A 72 7.95 3.58 -7.51
C ILE A 72 6.88 4.18 -8.40
N GLU A 73 6.84 3.75 -9.65
CA GLU A 73 5.81 4.12 -10.61
C GLU A 73 5.31 2.85 -11.30
N PHE A 74 4.01 2.62 -11.25
CA PHE A 74 3.37 1.61 -12.07
C PHE A 74 2.86 2.25 -13.35
N ILE A 75 3.18 1.65 -14.48
CA ILE A 75 2.80 2.13 -15.81
C ILE A 75 1.90 1.07 -16.44
N PRO A 76 0.56 1.23 -16.34
CA PRO A 76 -0.38 0.31 -16.97
C PRO A 76 -0.33 0.45 -18.48
N GLN A 77 -0.29 -0.68 -19.19
CA GLN A 77 -0.44 -0.66 -20.65
C GLN A 77 -1.90 -0.44 -21.05
N ARG A 78 -2.85 -0.96 -20.25
CA ARG A 78 -4.29 -0.92 -20.53
C ARG A 78 -5.03 -0.09 -19.47
N LYS A 79 -4.89 1.24 -19.53
CA LYS A 79 -5.46 2.17 -18.55
C LYS A 79 -6.97 2.12 -18.39
N ASN A 80 -7.70 1.67 -19.41
CA ASN A 80 -9.15 1.64 -19.44
C ASN A 80 -9.76 0.52 -18.56
N TYR A 81 -9.04 -0.58 -18.30
CA TYR A 81 -9.54 -1.66 -17.44
C TYR A 81 -8.51 -2.20 -16.41
N VAL A 82 -7.28 -1.72 -16.41
CA VAL A 82 -6.40 -1.86 -15.23
C VAL A 82 -6.93 -0.91 -14.15
N HIS A 83 -7.61 -1.50 -13.16
CA HIS A 83 -8.33 -0.73 -12.14
C HIS A 83 -7.42 -0.29 -11.01
N HIS A 84 -6.59 -1.19 -10.47
CA HIS A 84 -5.50 -0.86 -9.56
C HIS A 84 -4.39 -1.90 -9.64
N ALA A 85 -3.25 -1.55 -9.09
CA ALA A 85 -2.14 -2.46 -8.90
C ALA A 85 -1.55 -2.29 -7.49
N ILE A 86 -1.15 -3.41 -6.89
CA ILE A 86 -0.41 -3.42 -5.63
C ILE A 86 0.94 -4.08 -5.88
N ILE A 87 1.98 -3.44 -5.37
CA ILE A 87 3.35 -3.94 -5.50
C ILE A 87 3.79 -4.43 -4.12
N PHE A 88 4.04 -5.72 -4.04
CA PHE A 88 4.53 -6.38 -2.84
C PHE A 88 6.01 -6.72 -3.01
N ARG A 89 6.74 -6.76 -1.92
CA ARG A 89 8.07 -7.37 -1.86
C ARG A 89 7.91 -8.84 -1.52
N VAL A 90 8.59 -9.73 -2.26
CA VAL A 90 8.60 -11.16 -1.95
C VAL A 90 9.57 -11.39 -0.80
N THR A 91 9.11 -12.08 0.25
CA THR A 91 9.97 -12.50 1.35
C THR A 91 10.85 -13.69 0.91
N GLU A 92 11.96 -13.93 1.60
CA GLU A 92 12.81 -15.10 1.33
C GLU A 92 12.01 -16.40 1.52
N ALA A 93 11.13 -16.46 2.51
CA ALA A 93 10.28 -17.61 2.78
C ALA A 93 9.29 -17.92 1.65
N ASP A 94 8.76 -16.88 0.98
CA ASP A 94 7.73 -17.02 -0.05
C ASP A 94 8.31 -17.14 -1.47
N MET A 95 9.63 -16.97 -1.65
CA MET A 95 10.27 -16.91 -2.96
C MET A 95 10.09 -18.21 -3.78
N ALA A 96 10.25 -19.35 -3.14
CA ALA A 96 10.11 -20.64 -3.81
C ALA A 96 8.67 -20.86 -4.31
N GLU A 97 7.67 -20.52 -3.51
CA GLU A 97 6.25 -20.60 -3.86
C GLU A 97 5.91 -19.63 -4.99
N ALA A 98 6.37 -18.37 -4.91
CA ALA A 98 6.17 -17.37 -5.94
C ALA A 98 6.76 -17.80 -7.30
N MET A 99 7.96 -18.38 -7.28
CA MET A 99 8.60 -18.93 -8.49
C MET A 99 7.84 -20.12 -9.08
N ALA A 100 7.30 -20.99 -8.23
CA ALA A 100 6.50 -22.12 -8.68
C ALA A 100 5.17 -21.66 -9.30
N ASN A 101 4.51 -20.68 -8.67
CA ASN A 101 3.23 -20.13 -9.14
C ASN A 101 3.38 -19.38 -10.48
N ASP A 102 4.48 -18.67 -10.70
CA ASP A 102 4.75 -17.95 -11.97
C ASP A 102 5.73 -18.66 -12.91
N LYS A 103 5.83 -19.99 -12.82
CA LYS A 103 6.75 -20.77 -13.68
C LYS A 103 6.52 -20.51 -15.17
N SER A 104 5.29 -20.25 -15.58
CA SER A 104 4.95 -19.98 -16.98
C SER A 104 5.27 -18.53 -17.41
N GLY A 105 5.45 -17.60 -16.47
CA GLY A 105 5.64 -16.17 -16.70
C GLY A 105 4.36 -15.42 -17.10
N ILE A 106 3.17 -16.06 -16.95
CA ILE A 106 1.84 -15.43 -17.18
C ILE A 106 1.12 -15.12 -15.87
N GLY A 107 1.81 -15.26 -14.75
CA GLY A 107 1.29 -15.03 -13.41
C GLY A 107 0.33 -16.12 -12.91
N TRP A 108 -0.24 -15.86 -11.72
CA TRP A 108 -1.22 -16.74 -11.06
C TRP A 108 -2.41 -15.96 -10.53
N PRO A 109 -3.60 -16.57 -10.38
CA PRO A 109 -4.73 -15.93 -9.71
C PRO A 109 -4.39 -15.63 -8.25
N CYS A 110 -4.68 -14.41 -7.77
CA CYS A 110 -4.29 -13.97 -6.44
C CYS A 110 -5.28 -12.97 -5.84
N PHE A 111 -6.46 -13.44 -5.55
CA PHE A 111 -7.48 -12.63 -4.90
C PHE A 111 -7.14 -12.44 -3.41
N GLY A 112 -7.29 -11.23 -2.87
CA GLY A 112 -7.07 -10.94 -1.45
C GLY A 112 -5.61 -10.88 -1.03
N GLY A 113 -4.71 -10.44 -1.93
CA GLY A 113 -3.27 -10.33 -1.69
C GLY A 113 -2.45 -11.17 -2.65
N THR A 114 -1.27 -11.62 -2.24
CA THR A 114 -0.36 -12.38 -3.11
C THR A 114 -0.72 -13.87 -3.24
N SER A 115 -1.59 -14.39 -2.38
CA SER A 115 -1.87 -15.82 -2.20
C SER A 115 -0.63 -16.65 -1.82
N LEU A 116 0.43 -16.02 -1.29
CA LEU A 116 1.65 -16.67 -0.80
C LEU A 116 1.63 -16.76 0.73
N GLY A 117 2.26 -17.80 1.30
CA GLY A 117 2.42 -17.97 2.74
C GLY A 117 1.13 -18.23 3.52
N GLY A 118 0.03 -18.53 2.82
CA GLY A 118 -1.28 -18.79 3.42
C GLY A 118 -2.07 -17.55 3.84
N MET A 119 -3.30 -17.77 4.31
CA MET A 119 -4.33 -16.74 4.51
C MET A 119 -3.99 -15.67 5.56
N LEU A 120 -3.32 -16.04 6.65
CA LEU A 120 -2.96 -15.10 7.71
C LEU A 120 -1.82 -14.15 7.31
N SER A 121 -0.97 -14.55 6.37
CA SER A 121 0.20 -13.74 5.97
C SER A 121 -0.20 -12.42 5.33
N THR A 122 -1.29 -12.38 4.61
CA THR A 122 -1.75 -11.18 3.88
C THR A 122 -2.11 -10.03 4.81
N PHE A 123 -2.68 -10.32 6.01
CA PHE A 123 -3.06 -9.28 6.97
C PHE A 123 -1.96 -8.88 7.96
N ILE A 124 -1.11 -9.83 8.31
CA ILE A 124 -0.17 -9.64 9.43
C ILE A 124 1.21 -9.21 8.94
N SER A 125 1.59 -9.62 7.73
CA SER A 125 2.95 -9.43 7.21
C SER A 125 3.02 -9.05 5.74
N SER A 126 1.95 -8.48 5.17
CA SER A 126 1.97 -8.10 3.75
C SER A 126 3.05 -7.05 3.49
N PRO A 127 4.10 -7.39 2.77
CA PRO A 127 5.19 -6.48 2.48
C PRO A 127 4.82 -5.52 1.34
N TRP A 128 3.71 -4.80 1.49
CA TRP A 128 3.33 -3.73 0.58
C TRP A 128 4.46 -2.72 0.49
N ILE A 129 4.78 -2.27 -0.70
CA ILE A 129 5.77 -1.23 -0.93
C ILE A 129 5.20 -0.07 -1.74
N SER A 130 4.17 -0.32 -2.55
CA SER A 130 3.45 0.73 -3.28
C SER A 130 2.11 0.20 -3.78
N SER A 131 1.23 1.11 -4.15
CA SER A 131 -0.02 0.83 -4.86
C SER A 131 -0.26 1.89 -5.91
N TRP A 132 -1.03 1.53 -6.93
CA TRP A 132 -1.46 2.44 -7.98
C TRP A 132 -2.97 2.29 -8.22
N ALA A 133 -3.63 3.41 -8.47
CA ALA A 133 -5.00 3.50 -8.97
C ALA A 133 -5.05 4.55 -10.08
N PRO A 134 -6.11 4.60 -10.92
CA PRO A 134 -6.27 5.66 -11.93
C PRO A 134 -6.08 7.05 -11.31
N GLY A 135 -5.45 7.96 -12.05
CA GLY A 135 -5.12 9.30 -11.54
C GLY A 135 -3.84 9.38 -10.69
N ARG A 136 -3.38 8.27 -10.09
CA ARG A 136 -2.16 8.25 -9.30
C ARG A 136 -0.91 8.17 -10.18
N GLY A 137 0.03 9.09 -9.97
CA GLY A 137 1.34 9.09 -10.62
C GLY A 137 2.39 8.29 -9.85
N LYS A 138 3.65 8.73 -9.97
CA LYS A 138 4.79 8.17 -9.26
C LYS A 138 4.63 8.33 -7.74
N ASP A 139 4.78 7.24 -7.01
CA ASP A 139 4.81 7.22 -5.56
C ASP A 139 6.22 7.59 -5.08
N ILE A 140 6.36 8.72 -4.39
CA ILE A 140 7.65 9.28 -3.97
C ILE A 140 7.72 9.25 -2.44
N SER A 141 8.75 8.60 -1.91
CA SER A 141 9.02 8.58 -0.47
C SER A 141 9.31 9.99 0.06
N PRO A 142 8.83 10.37 1.25
CA PRO A 142 9.14 11.65 1.87
C PRO A 142 10.65 11.91 1.94
N LYS A 143 11.05 13.19 1.97
CA LYS A 143 12.47 13.58 2.04
C LYS A 143 13.14 12.95 3.27
N GLY A 144 14.26 12.29 3.07
CA GLY A 144 15.02 11.60 4.13
C GLY A 144 14.52 10.19 4.46
N TYR A 145 13.49 9.69 3.77
CA TYR A 145 12.92 8.37 3.98
C TYR A 145 12.91 7.55 2.69
N GLY A 146 12.84 6.22 2.79
CA GLY A 146 12.71 5.31 1.66
C GLY A 146 12.49 3.87 2.09
N ILE A 147 12.07 3.04 1.16
CA ILE A 147 11.70 1.65 1.42
C ILE A 147 12.94 0.77 1.22
N PRO A 148 13.33 -0.07 2.20
CA PRO A 148 14.46 -0.97 2.02
C PRO A 148 14.14 -2.04 0.98
N PHE A 149 15.10 -2.34 0.12
CA PHE A 149 15.03 -3.38 -0.90
C PHE A 149 16.38 -4.07 -1.02
N LYS A 150 16.44 -5.36 -0.66
CA LYS A 150 17.69 -6.11 -0.61
C LYS A 150 18.14 -6.57 -2.00
N LYS A 151 19.42 -6.86 -2.12
CA LYS A 151 19.98 -7.52 -3.31
C LYS A 151 19.23 -8.83 -3.58
N GLY A 152 18.77 -9.01 -4.83
CA GLY A 152 18.08 -10.23 -5.27
C GLY A 152 16.61 -10.34 -4.84
N GLU A 153 16.08 -9.39 -4.07
CA GLU A 153 14.63 -9.34 -3.82
C GLU A 153 13.86 -9.11 -5.12
N ARG A 154 12.62 -9.57 -5.14
CA ARG A 154 11.70 -9.46 -6.27
C ARG A 154 10.41 -8.80 -5.84
N PHE A 155 9.63 -8.37 -6.83
CA PHE A 155 8.27 -7.91 -6.65
C PHE A 155 7.27 -9.02 -6.94
N VAL A 156 6.16 -9.05 -6.20
CA VAL A 156 4.90 -9.54 -6.73
C VAL A 156 4.11 -8.30 -7.13
N LEU A 157 3.81 -8.20 -8.42
CA LEU A 157 2.87 -7.22 -8.97
C LEU A 157 1.49 -7.87 -9.03
N GLN A 158 0.57 -7.47 -8.15
CA GLN A 158 -0.84 -7.79 -8.28
C GLN A 158 -1.50 -6.74 -9.16
N VAL A 159 -2.18 -7.15 -10.20
CA VAL A 159 -2.99 -6.29 -11.05
C VAL A 159 -4.45 -6.69 -10.93
N HIS A 160 -5.30 -5.74 -10.62
CA HIS A 160 -6.75 -5.87 -10.68
C HIS A 160 -7.25 -5.29 -12.00
N TYR A 161 -7.88 -6.14 -12.80
CA TYR A 161 -8.55 -5.77 -14.03
C TYR A 161 -10.05 -5.71 -13.80
N ASN A 162 -10.68 -4.54 -13.99
CA ASN A 162 -12.12 -4.37 -14.00
C ASN A 162 -12.63 -4.47 -15.45
N LEU A 163 -13.15 -5.62 -15.83
CA LEU A 163 -13.55 -5.90 -17.21
C LEU A 163 -14.86 -5.20 -17.62
N LEU A 164 -15.62 -4.66 -16.65
CA LEU A 164 -16.77 -3.79 -16.95
C LEU A 164 -16.36 -2.45 -17.55
N ALA A 165 -15.12 -2.02 -17.31
CA ALA A 165 -14.61 -0.76 -17.82
C ALA A 165 -14.00 -0.88 -19.23
N ALA A 166 -13.96 -2.08 -19.82
CA ALA A 166 -13.45 -2.28 -21.17
C ALA A 166 -14.35 -1.60 -22.22
N GLU A 167 -13.77 -0.75 -23.03
CA GLU A 167 -14.47 -0.07 -24.11
C GLU A 167 -15.01 -1.05 -25.13
N ASN A 168 -16.31 -0.96 -25.45
CA ASN A 168 -17.00 -1.86 -26.38
C ASN A 168 -16.86 -3.35 -26.08
N GLY A 169 -16.57 -3.71 -24.81
CA GLY A 169 -16.37 -5.10 -24.37
C GLY A 169 -15.10 -5.77 -24.94
N LYS A 170 -14.21 -5.00 -25.59
CA LYS A 170 -12.99 -5.55 -26.16
C LYS A 170 -11.90 -5.65 -25.11
N ILE A 171 -11.50 -6.86 -24.76
CA ILE A 171 -10.38 -7.16 -23.88
C ILE A 171 -9.16 -7.52 -24.73
N GLU A 172 -8.03 -6.88 -24.45
CA GLU A 172 -6.75 -7.16 -25.11
C GLU A 172 -5.72 -7.53 -24.04
N THR A 173 -4.61 -8.09 -24.45
CA THR A 173 -3.53 -8.44 -23.54
C THR A 173 -2.92 -7.20 -22.91
N ASP A 174 -2.56 -7.29 -21.64
CA ASP A 174 -1.83 -6.30 -20.86
C ASP A 174 -0.41 -6.79 -20.55
N GLN A 175 0.55 -5.89 -20.62
CA GLN A 175 1.95 -6.12 -20.23
C GLN A 175 2.51 -4.86 -19.55
N SER A 176 2.04 -4.62 -18.36
CA SER A 176 2.36 -3.43 -17.56
C SER A 176 3.79 -3.45 -16.99
N THR A 177 4.28 -2.28 -16.59
CA THR A 177 5.68 -2.05 -16.18
C THR A 177 5.75 -1.39 -14.81
N ILE A 178 6.74 -1.78 -14.00
CA ILE A 178 7.16 -1.06 -12.79
C ILE A 178 8.47 -0.33 -13.08
N VAL A 179 8.54 0.94 -12.71
CA VAL A 179 9.78 1.73 -12.69
C VAL A 179 10.09 2.08 -11.24
N MET A 180 11.29 1.75 -10.81
CA MET A 180 11.78 2.00 -9.44
C MET A 180 13.04 2.86 -9.49
N GLU A 181 13.13 3.87 -8.63
CA GLU A 181 14.36 4.64 -8.42
C GLU A 181 14.86 4.39 -7.00
N ALA A 182 16.12 4.00 -6.86
CA ALA A 182 16.71 3.64 -5.58
C ALA A 182 18.16 4.15 -5.47
N VAL A 183 18.63 4.30 -4.24
CA VAL A 183 20.02 4.59 -3.91
C VAL A 183 20.64 3.40 -3.17
N PRO A 184 21.97 3.18 -3.24
CA PRO A 184 22.64 2.19 -2.40
C PRO A 184 22.34 2.40 -0.92
N ALA A 185 22.05 1.33 -0.18
CA ALA A 185 21.78 1.40 1.26
C ALA A 185 23.06 1.70 2.06
N LYS A 186 24.21 1.16 1.59
CA LYS A 186 25.51 1.36 2.24
C LYS A 186 25.92 2.84 2.23
N GLY A 187 26.17 3.40 3.43
CA GLY A 187 26.54 4.82 3.59
C GLY A 187 25.35 5.79 3.46
N SER A 188 24.14 5.32 3.21
CA SER A 188 22.95 6.16 3.17
C SER A 188 22.46 6.54 4.56
N LYS A 189 22.10 7.83 4.76
CA LYS A 189 21.45 8.35 5.98
C LYS A 189 19.91 8.33 5.87
N ILE A 190 19.36 7.72 4.84
CA ILE A 190 17.92 7.65 4.60
C ILE A 190 17.29 6.66 5.60
N LYS A 191 16.26 7.10 6.31
CA LYS A 191 15.50 6.27 7.25
C LYS A 191 14.61 5.29 6.48
N GLN A 192 14.55 4.04 6.96
CA GLN A 192 13.80 2.98 6.30
C GLN A 192 12.32 3.04 6.65
N LEU A 193 11.47 3.18 5.64
CA LEU A 193 10.03 3.15 5.77
C LEU A 193 9.49 1.72 5.87
N GLN A 194 8.46 1.60 6.70
CA GLN A 194 7.57 0.45 6.78
C GLN A 194 6.13 0.93 6.62
N LEU A 195 5.25 0.04 6.17
CA LEU A 195 3.82 0.29 6.09
C LEU A 195 3.10 -0.50 7.20
N GLU A 196 2.13 0.16 7.84
CA GLU A 196 1.19 -0.45 8.77
C GLU A 196 -0.22 -0.29 8.22
N LEU A 197 -0.97 -1.39 8.15
CA LEU A 197 -2.32 -1.43 7.62
C LEU A 197 -3.35 -1.48 8.75
N PHE A 198 -4.42 -0.70 8.59
CA PHE A 198 -5.53 -0.60 9.52
C PHE A 198 -6.82 -0.81 8.76
N ALA A 199 -7.47 -1.96 8.96
CA ALA A 199 -8.70 -2.33 8.27
C ALA A 199 -9.87 -2.38 9.23
N ALA A 200 -11.06 -2.01 8.75
CA ALA A 200 -12.32 -2.20 9.46
C ALA A 200 -13.30 -3.02 8.62
N PRO A 201 -14.16 -3.84 9.24
CA PRO A 201 -15.14 -4.63 8.51
C PRO A 201 -16.13 -3.73 7.77
N VAL A 202 -16.64 -4.19 6.65
CA VAL A 202 -17.71 -3.50 5.93
C VAL A 202 -18.96 -4.36 5.96
N GLU A 203 -20.09 -3.75 6.38
CA GLU A 203 -21.38 -4.42 6.52
C GLU A 203 -22.50 -3.43 6.11
N LEU A 204 -22.76 -3.33 4.79
CA LEU A 204 -23.74 -2.38 4.25
C LEU A 204 -24.97 -3.14 3.73
N ALA A 205 -26.09 -3.00 4.40
CA ALA A 205 -27.36 -3.51 3.94
C ALA A 205 -27.82 -2.80 2.64
N CYS A 206 -28.64 -3.46 1.86
CA CYS A 206 -29.36 -2.80 0.76
C CYS A 206 -30.14 -1.60 1.30
N PRO A 207 -30.17 -0.47 0.57
CA PRO A 207 -30.98 0.70 0.95
C PRO A 207 -32.46 0.35 1.09
N PRO A 208 -33.22 1.10 1.90
CA PRO A 208 -34.67 0.93 2.00
C PRO A 208 -35.36 0.94 0.61
N GLY A 209 -36.26 -0.01 0.38
CA GLY A 209 -36.97 -0.17 -0.89
C GLY A 209 -36.18 -0.91 -1.98
N VAL A 210 -34.92 -1.21 -1.78
CA VAL A 210 -34.06 -1.99 -2.70
C VAL A 210 -34.09 -3.45 -2.26
N THR A 211 -34.53 -4.34 -3.14
CA THR A 211 -34.66 -5.77 -2.87
C THR A 211 -33.94 -6.61 -3.93
N GLY A 212 -33.57 -7.82 -3.55
CA GLY A 212 -32.93 -8.79 -4.45
C GLY A 212 -32.34 -9.96 -3.66
N PRO A 213 -32.06 -11.10 -4.32
CA PRO A 213 -31.54 -12.28 -3.64
C PRO A 213 -30.22 -12.01 -2.88
N LEU A 214 -29.36 -11.16 -3.44
CA LEU A 214 -28.07 -10.81 -2.82
C LEU A 214 -28.20 -9.71 -1.74
N CYS A 215 -29.38 -9.15 -1.46
CA CYS A 215 -29.61 -8.30 -0.30
C CYS A 215 -29.61 -9.09 1.03
N ASP A 216 -29.75 -10.41 0.96
CA ASP A 216 -29.44 -11.29 2.09
C ASP A 216 -27.92 -11.39 2.26
N ARG A 217 -27.44 -11.14 3.48
CA ARG A 217 -25.99 -11.14 3.78
C ARG A 217 -25.32 -12.48 3.51
N ARG A 218 -25.98 -13.58 3.86
CA ARG A 218 -25.43 -14.92 3.65
C ARG A 218 -25.31 -15.23 2.17
N ALA A 219 -26.34 -14.90 1.41
CA ALA A 219 -26.31 -15.06 -0.04
C ALA A 219 -25.20 -14.21 -0.69
N SER A 220 -24.99 -12.97 -0.21
CA SER A 220 -23.92 -12.11 -0.69
C SER A 220 -22.51 -12.65 -0.34
N LEU A 221 -22.31 -13.21 0.87
CA LEU A 221 -21.04 -13.86 1.23
C LEU A 221 -20.80 -15.14 0.39
N MET A 222 -21.83 -15.91 0.08
CA MET A 222 -21.71 -17.08 -0.82
C MET A 222 -21.33 -16.63 -2.23
N ASP A 223 -21.94 -15.56 -2.74
CA ASP A 223 -21.57 -14.95 -4.03
C ASP A 223 -20.14 -14.43 -4.02
N LEU A 224 -19.70 -13.75 -2.94
CA LEU A 224 -18.30 -13.35 -2.77
C LEU A 224 -17.38 -14.56 -2.88
N GLY A 225 -17.63 -15.62 -2.12
CA GLY A 225 -16.82 -16.84 -2.15
C GLY A 225 -16.79 -17.53 -3.53
N SER A 226 -17.90 -17.50 -4.27
CA SER A 226 -17.96 -18.06 -5.63
C SER A 226 -17.13 -17.27 -6.63
N ARG A 227 -17.06 -15.93 -6.48
CA ARG A 227 -16.28 -15.04 -7.37
C ARG A 227 -14.79 -15.02 -7.03
N THR A 228 -14.45 -15.09 -5.75
CA THR A 228 -13.12 -14.74 -5.25
C THR A 228 -12.46 -15.83 -4.39
N GLY A 229 -13.18 -16.89 -4.12
CA GLY A 229 -12.72 -18.00 -3.27
C GLY A 229 -13.05 -17.80 -1.78
N ASN A 230 -12.96 -18.89 -1.03
CA ASN A 230 -13.31 -18.92 0.40
C ASN A 230 -12.41 -18.03 1.27
N ALA A 231 -11.20 -17.74 0.82
CA ALA A 231 -10.28 -16.87 1.55
C ALA A 231 -10.88 -15.46 1.77
N SER A 232 -11.54 -14.89 0.76
CA SER A 232 -12.18 -13.57 0.87
C SER A 232 -13.35 -13.56 1.87
N VAL A 233 -14.13 -14.64 1.91
CA VAL A 233 -15.20 -14.80 2.91
C VAL A 233 -14.62 -14.86 4.32
N GLN A 234 -13.57 -15.64 4.52
CA GLN A 234 -12.92 -15.77 5.82
C GLN A 234 -12.27 -14.45 6.26
N GLN A 235 -11.76 -13.67 5.30
CA GLN A 235 -11.24 -12.34 5.53
C GLN A 235 -12.32 -11.38 6.04
N ALA A 236 -13.48 -11.34 5.36
CA ALA A 236 -14.62 -10.52 5.78
C ALA A 236 -15.12 -10.91 7.18
N LEU A 237 -15.22 -12.21 7.47
CA LEU A 237 -15.63 -12.72 8.78
C LEU A 237 -14.56 -12.44 9.86
N GLY A 238 -13.28 -12.62 9.53
CA GLY A 238 -12.16 -12.38 10.45
C GLY A 238 -12.04 -10.93 10.86
N LEU A 239 -12.26 -9.98 9.95
CA LEU A 239 -12.28 -8.55 10.27
C LEU A 239 -13.40 -8.20 11.27
N ASN A 240 -14.60 -8.76 11.09
CA ASN A 240 -15.67 -8.57 12.05
C ASN A 240 -15.24 -9.04 13.46
N LEU A 241 -14.66 -10.23 13.55
CA LEU A 241 -14.19 -10.79 14.82
C LEU A 241 -13.08 -9.92 15.44
N MET A 242 -12.08 -9.53 14.67
CA MET A 242 -10.95 -8.71 15.14
C MET A 242 -11.40 -7.33 15.63
N CYS A 243 -12.48 -6.78 15.07
CA CYS A 243 -13.03 -5.49 15.44
C CYS A 243 -14.18 -5.59 16.45
N GLY A 244 -14.33 -6.73 17.14
CA GLY A 244 -15.27 -6.93 18.24
C GLY A 244 -16.72 -7.13 17.82
N GLN A 245 -16.99 -7.48 16.56
CA GLN A 245 -18.33 -7.82 16.08
C GLN A 245 -18.52 -9.33 15.99
N ASN A 246 -19.79 -9.79 16.11
CA ASN A 246 -20.10 -11.19 15.83
C ASN A 246 -19.99 -11.43 14.30
N PRO A 247 -19.06 -12.28 13.82
CA PRO A 247 -18.84 -12.47 12.38
C PRO A 247 -20.06 -13.07 11.65
N ASN A 248 -20.93 -13.82 12.37
CA ASN A 248 -22.13 -14.43 11.79
C ASN A 248 -23.34 -13.51 11.83
N ARG A 249 -23.36 -12.50 12.71
CA ARG A 249 -24.46 -11.56 12.91
C ARG A 249 -23.94 -10.16 13.23
N PRO A 250 -23.13 -9.55 12.35
CA PRO A 250 -22.69 -8.18 12.54
C PRO A 250 -23.88 -7.22 12.42
N THR A 251 -23.77 -6.06 13.03
CA THR A 251 -24.77 -5.00 12.87
C THR A 251 -24.45 -4.20 11.62
N PRO A 252 -25.35 -4.15 10.62
CA PRO A 252 -25.16 -3.30 9.44
C PRO A 252 -25.03 -1.82 9.85
N SER A 253 -24.10 -1.10 9.23
CA SER A 253 -23.86 0.30 9.53
C SER A 253 -23.29 1.03 8.31
N LEU A 254 -23.68 2.29 8.12
CA LEU A 254 -23.06 3.19 7.14
C LEU A 254 -21.65 3.66 7.59
N THR A 255 -21.28 3.39 8.82
CA THR A 255 -19.96 3.70 9.38
C THR A 255 -19.29 2.43 9.86
N SER A 256 -18.12 2.16 9.33
CA SER A 256 -17.24 1.06 9.75
C SER A 256 -16.11 1.61 10.57
N LYS A 257 -15.76 0.93 11.67
CA LYS A 257 -14.59 1.32 12.49
C LYS A 257 -13.91 0.09 13.11
N CYS A 258 -12.63 0.22 13.34
CA CYS A 258 -11.83 -0.77 14.04
C CYS A 258 -10.69 -0.13 14.81
N ASP A 259 -10.47 -0.59 16.01
CA ASP A 259 -9.39 -0.17 16.90
C ASP A 259 -8.29 -1.25 16.90
N LYS A 260 -7.06 -0.85 16.57
CA LYS A 260 -5.88 -1.71 16.64
C LYS A 260 -4.93 -1.16 17.71
N MET A 261 -4.67 -1.95 18.73
CA MET A 261 -3.64 -1.64 19.73
C MET A 261 -2.25 -1.88 19.13
N MET A 262 -1.37 -0.91 19.30
CA MET A 262 0.00 -0.99 18.81
C MET A 262 0.90 -1.71 19.82
N THR A 263 1.69 -2.64 19.32
CA THR A 263 2.63 -3.42 20.13
C THR A 263 4.09 -2.97 19.99
N LYS A 264 4.35 -2.07 19.02
CA LYS A 264 5.68 -1.54 18.73
C LYS A 264 5.62 -0.02 18.59
N SER A 265 6.72 0.64 18.92
CA SER A 265 6.88 2.07 18.61
C SER A 265 6.93 2.29 17.11
N PHE A 266 6.21 3.30 16.63
CA PHE A 266 6.12 3.64 15.21
C PHE A 266 6.03 5.16 15.02
N SER A 267 6.91 5.74 14.22
CA SER A 267 6.88 7.16 13.89
C SER A 267 6.27 7.35 12.51
N VAL A 268 5.02 7.83 12.47
CA VAL A 268 4.26 8.04 11.24
C VAL A 268 4.74 9.28 10.52
N VAL A 269 5.05 9.19 9.24
CA VAL A 269 5.47 10.31 8.38
C VAL A 269 4.51 10.59 7.22
N ALA A 270 3.67 9.63 6.88
CA ALA A 270 2.61 9.80 5.89
C ALA A 270 1.45 8.83 6.17
N ALA A 271 0.25 9.17 5.70
CA ALA A 271 -0.94 8.33 5.79
C ALA A 271 -1.75 8.39 4.50
N GLY A 272 -2.45 7.31 4.17
CA GLY A 272 -3.28 7.23 2.97
C GLY A 272 -4.59 6.49 3.21
N PRO A 273 -5.69 6.89 2.53
CA PRO A 273 -6.97 6.21 2.57
C PRO A 273 -7.08 5.17 1.45
N HIS A 274 -7.87 4.12 1.68
CA HIS A 274 -8.36 3.25 0.62
C HIS A 274 -9.78 2.76 0.93
N MET A 275 -10.68 3.02 0.00
CA MET A 275 -12.05 2.53 -0.04
C MET A 275 -12.41 2.25 -1.50
N HIS A 276 -13.60 1.68 -1.77
CA HIS A 276 -14.11 1.55 -3.12
C HIS A 276 -15.16 2.62 -3.46
N LEU A 277 -16.04 2.32 -4.41
CA LEU A 277 -16.94 3.29 -5.04
C LEU A 277 -18.03 3.85 -4.14
N LEU A 278 -18.38 3.15 -3.04
CA LEU A 278 -19.41 3.62 -2.09
C LEU A 278 -18.82 4.45 -0.95
N GLY A 279 -17.49 4.58 -0.87
CA GLY A 279 -16.78 5.34 0.15
C GLY A 279 -17.11 6.83 0.11
N ARG A 280 -17.23 7.46 1.30
CA ARG A 280 -17.55 8.89 1.47
C ARG A 280 -16.51 9.64 2.29
N SER A 281 -16.02 9.03 3.36
CA SER A 281 -14.96 9.63 4.18
C SER A 281 -14.13 8.55 4.86
N LEU A 282 -12.89 8.89 5.16
CA LEU A 282 -12.01 8.05 5.98
C LEU A 282 -11.25 8.91 6.99
N ARG A 283 -11.24 8.46 8.24
CA ARG A 283 -10.47 9.09 9.32
C ARG A 283 -9.62 8.06 10.05
N MET A 284 -8.40 8.45 10.41
CA MET A 284 -7.56 7.70 11.33
C MET A 284 -7.25 8.54 12.56
N THR A 285 -7.45 7.96 13.74
CA THR A 285 -7.29 8.65 15.02
C THR A 285 -6.40 7.83 15.95
N LEU A 286 -5.37 8.47 16.50
CA LEU A 286 -4.57 7.94 17.60
C LEU A 286 -5.31 8.17 18.92
N ASN A 287 -5.38 7.15 19.78
CA ASN A 287 -5.98 7.18 21.12
C ASN A 287 -7.40 7.79 21.16
N PRO A 288 -8.35 7.27 20.34
CA PRO A 288 -9.68 7.83 20.25
C PRO A 288 -10.39 7.80 21.62
N GLY A 289 -10.99 8.94 22.02
CA GLY A 289 -11.70 9.10 23.29
C GLY A 289 -10.83 9.35 24.52
N ARG A 290 -9.51 9.53 24.35
CA ARG A 290 -8.58 9.94 25.41
C ARG A 290 -8.22 11.43 25.27
N ASP A 291 -7.68 12.02 26.33
CA ASP A 291 -7.25 13.44 26.33
C ASP A 291 -6.08 13.71 25.36
N ASP A 292 -5.27 12.67 25.07
CA ASP A 292 -4.15 12.71 24.13
C ASP A 292 -4.52 12.30 22.70
N ALA A 293 -5.82 12.22 22.38
CA ALA A 293 -6.30 11.86 21.05
C ALA A 293 -5.77 12.81 19.97
N LYS A 294 -5.30 12.24 18.85
CA LYS A 294 -4.80 13.00 17.70
C LYS A 294 -5.35 12.44 16.41
N ILE A 295 -5.77 13.31 15.50
CA ILE A 295 -6.11 12.93 14.13
C ILE A 295 -4.81 12.73 13.36
N ILE A 296 -4.62 11.52 12.81
CA ILE A 296 -3.49 11.17 11.94
C ILE A 296 -3.84 11.48 10.49
N LEU A 297 -5.06 11.13 10.07
CA LEU A 297 -5.58 11.34 8.72
C LEU A 297 -7.05 11.74 8.81
N ASP A 298 -7.45 12.75 8.04
CA ASP A 298 -8.86 13.13 7.87
C ASP A 298 -9.15 13.40 6.40
N VAL A 299 -9.99 12.57 5.80
CA VAL A 299 -10.44 12.65 4.42
C VAL A 299 -11.97 12.73 4.42
N PRO A 300 -12.55 13.95 4.62
CA PRO A 300 -13.99 14.13 4.77
C PRO A 300 -14.75 13.92 3.46
N ASN A 301 -14.08 14.07 2.32
CA ASN A 301 -14.64 13.86 0.98
C ASN A 301 -13.71 12.90 0.25
N TYR A 302 -13.96 11.58 0.41
CA TYR A 302 -13.17 10.57 -0.25
C TYR A 302 -13.42 10.57 -1.75
N ASP A 303 -12.33 10.56 -2.51
CA ASP A 303 -12.32 10.47 -3.96
C ASP A 303 -11.62 9.16 -4.38
N PHE A 304 -12.40 8.27 -5.01
CA PHE A 304 -11.91 6.97 -5.46
C PHE A 304 -10.76 7.07 -6.46
N ASP A 305 -10.75 8.12 -7.28
CA ASP A 305 -9.70 8.36 -8.29
C ASP A 305 -8.47 9.09 -7.71
N ASN A 306 -8.49 9.47 -6.42
CA ASN A 306 -7.40 10.17 -5.75
C ASN A 306 -7.06 9.57 -4.37
N GLN A 307 -6.42 8.42 -4.36
CA GLN A 307 -6.06 7.67 -3.16
C GLN A 307 -4.59 7.85 -2.77
N SER A 308 -4.06 9.05 -2.92
CA SER A 308 -2.65 9.34 -2.67
C SER A 308 -2.30 9.30 -1.18
N SER A 309 -1.07 8.87 -0.87
CA SER A 309 -0.51 9.03 0.46
C SER A 309 -0.22 10.50 0.75
N ILE A 310 -0.65 10.98 1.90
CA ILE A 310 -0.54 12.37 2.36
C ILE A 310 0.61 12.45 3.35
N PRO A 311 1.70 13.17 3.04
CA PRO A 311 2.79 13.41 3.98
C PRO A 311 2.31 14.23 5.19
N LEU A 312 2.71 13.86 6.39
CA LEU A 312 2.44 14.62 7.60
C LEU A 312 3.41 15.81 7.70
N LYS A 313 2.91 16.95 8.16
CA LYS A 313 3.76 18.15 8.41
C LYS A 313 4.83 17.87 9.47
N THR A 314 4.47 17.13 10.50
CA THR A 314 5.38 16.66 11.57
C THR A 314 5.10 15.18 11.83
N PRO A 315 6.12 14.35 12.04
CA PRO A 315 5.91 12.96 12.40
C PRO A 315 5.09 12.82 13.68
N ILE A 316 4.19 11.82 13.70
CA ILE A 316 3.40 11.45 14.88
C ILE A 316 4.00 10.17 15.46
N SER A 317 4.40 10.23 16.73
CA SER A 317 4.89 9.06 17.47
C SER A 317 3.71 8.26 18.02
N ILE A 318 3.73 6.97 17.78
CA ILE A 318 2.82 5.96 18.33
C ILE A 318 3.68 5.04 19.21
N ASN A 319 3.24 4.76 20.43
CA ASN A 319 3.96 3.93 21.39
C ASN A 319 3.25 2.59 21.61
N PRO A 320 3.93 1.56 22.14
CA PRO A 320 3.25 0.35 22.60
C PRO A 320 2.13 0.68 23.61
N GLY A 321 0.96 0.09 23.41
CA GLY A 321 -0.25 0.36 24.20
C GLY A 321 -1.13 1.49 23.67
N ASP A 322 -0.65 2.32 22.73
CA ASP A 322 -1.51 3.25 22.01
C ASP A 322 -2.47 2.50 21.09
N THR A 323 -3.62 3.12 20.83
CA THR A 323 -4.64 2.59 19.93
C THR A 323 -4.78 3.47 18.71
N VAL A 324 -4.81 2.86 17.52
CA VAL A 324 -5.14 3.56 16.28
C VAL A 324 -6.49 3.06 15.79
N ARG A 325 -7.43 3.98 15.61
CA ARG A 325 -8.73 3.73 14.97
C ARG A 325 -8.67 4.11 13.51
N VAL A 326 -9.17 3.23 12.64
CA VAL A 326 -9.65 3.58 11.30
C VAL A 326 -11.17 3.63 11.31
N GLU A 327 -11.73 4.66 10.68
CA GLU A 327 -13.18 4.86 10.55
C GLU A 327 -13.52 5.32 9.14
N CYS A 328 -14.49 4.65 8.51
CA CYS A 328 -14.96 4.96 7.16
C CYS A 328 -16.47 5.16 7.15
N THR A 329 -16.96 6.08 6.31
CA THR A 329 -18.39 6.22 6.03
C THR A 329 -18.70 5.89 4.57
N PHE A 330 -19.91 5.36 4.33
CA PHE A 330 -20.34 4.88 3.03
C PHE A 330 -21.73 5.40 2.67
N ASP A 331 -22.00 5.42 1.36
CA ASP A 331 -23.34 5.66 0.82
C ASP A 331 -23.74 4.51 -0.13
N PRO A 332 -24.49 3.51 0.34
CA PRO A 332 -24.91 2.38 -0.48
C PRO A 332 -25.89 2.77 -1.61
N THR A 333 -26.51 3.97 -1.55
CA THR A 333 -27.40 4.46 -2.61
C THR A 333 -26.65 4.76 -3.92
N LEU A 334 -25.33 5.01 -3.81
CA LEU A 334 -24.45 5.23 -4.96
C LEU A 334 -24.41 4.03 -5.90
N ARG A 335 -24.65 2.81 -5.38
CA ARG A 335 -24.69 1.61 -6.21
C ARG A 335 -25.70 1.69 -7.36
N GLN A 336 -26.79 2.42 -7.16
CA GLN A 336 -27.83 2.63 -8.19
C GLN A 336 -27.53 3.81 -9.12
N LYS A 337 -26.58 4.67 -8.75
CA LYS A 337 -26.25 5.90 -9.48
C LYS A 337 -24.97 5.73 -10.33
N ILE A 338 -24.00 4.99 -9.83
CA ILE A 338 -22.71 4.79 -10.48
C ILE A 338 -22.90 3.86 -11.69
N PRO A 339 -22.52 4.29 -12.91
CA PRO A 339 -22.74 3.51 -14.14
C PRO A 339 -22.21 2.08 -14.08
N GLN A 340 -21.05 1.87 -13.50
CA GLN A 340 -20.39 0.56 -13.37
C GLN A 340 -21.12 -0.40 -12.41
N LEU A 341 -21.88 0.12 -11.45
CA LEU A 341 -22.56 -0.67 -10.42
C LEU A 341 -24.05 -0.84 -10.67
N LYS A 342 -24.71 0.14 -11.32
CA LYS A 342 -26.18 0.15 -11.51
C LYS A 342 -26.71 -1.01 -12.35
N SER A 343 -25.87 -1.60 -13.21
CA SER A 343 -26.21 -2.76 -14.02
C SER A 343 -26.11 -4.08 -13.26
N LEU A 344 -25.46 -4.09 -12.08
CA LEU A 344 -25.28 -5.27 -11.26
C LEU A 344 -26.49 -5.47 -10.33
N ALA A 345 -26.78 -6.72 -9.97
CA ALA A 345 -27.82 -7.04 -9.01
C ALA A 345 -27.59 -6.30 -7.67
N PRO A 346 -28.68 -5.78 -7.05
CA PRO A 346 -28.61 -5.25 -5.70
C PRO A 346 -28.04 -6.27 -4.74
N ARG A 347 -27.16 -5.83 -3.82
CA ARG A 347 -26.54 -6.73 -2.85
C ARG A 347 -26.26 -6.06 -1.51
N TYR A 348 -26.26 -6.87 -0.49
CA TYR A 348 -25.57 -6.55 0.75
C TYR A 348 -24.06 -6.48 0.45
N VAL A 349 -23.38 -5.39 0.86
CA VAL A 349 -21.97 -5.20 0.56
C VAL A 349 -21.15 -5.52 1.81
N THR A 350 -20.21 -6.44 1.65
CA THR A 350 -19.24 -6.82 2.69
C THR A 350 -17.85 -6.36 2.29
N TRP A 351 -16.89 -6.52 3.22
CA TRP A 351 -15.49 -6.40 2.89
C TRP A 351 -15.13 -7.35 1.74
N GLY A 352 -14.45 -6.82 0.74
CA GLY A 352 -13.96 -7.59 -0.40
C GLY A 352 -13.17 -6.73 -1.35
N GLU A 353 -12.37 -7.36 -2.20
CA GLU A 353 -11.48 -6.67 -3.12
C GLU A 353 -12.12 -6.34 -4.47
N GLY A 354 -13.25 -6.96 -4.81
CA GLY A 354 -13.94 -6.72 -6.08
C GLY A 354 -14.52 -5.30 -6.15
N SER A 355 -14.56 -4.72 -7.36
CA SER A 355 -15.12 -3.38 -7.60
C SER A 355 -16.58 -3.23 -7.12
N SER A 356 -17.30 -4.33 -6.96
CA SER A 356 -18.68 -4.37 -6.43
C SER A 356 -18.76 -4.59 -4.93
N ASP A 357 -17.66 -4.88 -4.27
CA ASP A 357 -17.48 -5.02 -2.83
C ASP A 357 -16.96 -3.70 -2.25
N GLU A 358 -16.59 -3.63 -0.97
CA GLU A 358 -16.07 -2.41 -0.33
C GLU A 358 -14.90 -2.69 0.60
N MET A 359 -14.07 -1.66 0.82
CA MET A 359 -13.00 -1.67 1.80
C MET A 359 -13.07 -0.46 2.72
N CYS A 360 -12.58 -0.62 3.95
CA CYS A 360 -12.22 0.46 4.86
C CYS A 360 -10.78 0.21 5.29
N LEU A 361 -9.82 0.86 4.64
CA LEU A 361 -8.40 0.60 4.84
C LEU A 361 -7.63 1.91 4.96
N GLY A 362 -6.99 2.11 6.11
CA GLY A 362 -6.01 3.16 6.33
C GLY A 362 -4.60 2.60 6.26
N VAL A 363 -3.69 3.31 5.60
CA VAL A 363 -2.29 2.94 5.45
C VAL A 363 -1.42 3.99 6.12
N LEU A 364 -0.60 3.60 7.10
CA LEU A 364 0.41 4.46 7.70
C LEU A 364 1.79 4.10 7.16
N SER A 365 2.54 5.10 6.73
CA SER A 365 3.95 4.98 6.38
C SER A 365 4.81 5.61 7.48
N GLY A 366 5.80 4.89 7.97
CA GLY A 366 6.62 5.38 9.07
C GLY A 366 7.87 4.54 9.31
N THR A 367 8.52 4.79 10.44
CA THR A 367 9.72 4.07 10.87
C THR A 367 9.47 3.42 12.23
N THR A 368 9.95 2.19 12.43
CA THR A 368 10.11 1.62 13.77
C THR A 368 11.37 2.24 14.40
N ASN A 369 11.28 2.63 15.65
CA ASN A 369 12.42 3.12 16.45
C ASN A 369 13.26 1.96 16.96
#